data_f5cd712330e63a9f531a944c042cb33c
#
_entry.id   f5cd712330e63a9f531a944c042cb33c
#
_cell.length_a   1.000
_cell.length_b   1.000
_cell.length_c   1.000
_cell.angle_alpha   90.00
_cell.angle_beta   90.00
_cell.angle_gamma   90.00
#
_symmetry.space_group_name_H-M   'P 1'
#
loop_
_entity.id
_entity.type
_entity.pdbx_description
1 polymer ?
#
loop_
_entity_poly.entity_id
_entity_poly.type
_entity_poly.pdbx_seq_one_letter_code
_entity_poly.pdbx_strand_id
1 'polypeptide(L)'
;RILNPAHWPRLASDSYNRSEVAADYYDEILFGGATFNDLIPRRSPVAVVTGTDLSTGARFEFSQDTFDLLCSDLGSVRLARAAATSSAVPVLLSPVTYRNYGGKCDAMLPIWVRDVANTEHPARPAGRALLRYRDFKALEDSENRPYLHIVDGGVSDNLGLRGMLEAFEQLEASPAFQREMRFSELRHIVVIAVNSRSAPATNWDRKPAPPSIVSQLIQASSVPIDHFSFESVELLRDMAARWADRRELAIARRLDAGQSRTEAEAAVPRITFDAIDVSFDAIEDPSERREFMEMATTFFLPAESIDRLRELGGRLLRNSRPYKILLQRIAEIAKRDTP
;
A
#
# COMPACT_ATOMS: atom_id res chain seq x y z
N ARG A 1 25.56 -12.71 1.66
CA ARG A 1 26.02 -12.41 0.28
C ARG A 1 26.68 -11.05 0.17
N ILE A 2 26.10 -10.00 0.74
CA ILE A 2 26.67 -8.63 0.73
C ILE A 2 28.09 -8.60 1.31
N LEU A 3 28.36 -9.39 2.34
CA LEU A 3 29.69 -9.50 2.96
C LEU A 3 30.65 -10.45 2.23
N ASN A 4 30.21 -11.13 1.15
CA ASN A 4 31.05 -12.02 0.39
C ASN A 4 31.99 -11.23 -0.53
N PRO A 5 33.33 -11.33 -0.39
CA PRO A 5 34.29 -10.59 -1.21
C PRO A 5 34.14 -10.81 -2.73
N ALA A 6 33.56 -11.93 -3.16
CA ALA A 6 33.31 -12.20 -4.57
C ALA A 6 32.36 -11.20 -5.25
N HIS A 7 31.51 -10.52 -4.47
CA HIS A 7 30.60 -9.49 -4.98
C HIS A 7 31.18 -8.08 -4.98
N TRP A 8 32.31 -7.83 -4.28
CA TRP A 8 32.88 -6.50 -4.14
C TRP A 8 33.24 -5.80 -5.46
N PRO A 9 33.83 -6.49 -6.46
CA PRO A 9 34.09 -5.85 -7.76
C PRO A 9 32.82 -5.35 -8.45
N ARG A 10 31.70 -6.09 -8.32
CA ARG A 10 30.41 -5.71 -8.91
C ARG A 10 29.74 -4.59 -8.09
N LEU A 11 29.89 -4.59 -6.77
CA LEU A 11 29.39 -3.54 -5.88
C LEU A 11 30.10 -2.18 -6.06
N ALA A 12 31.26 -2.18 -6.71
CA ALA A 12 31.99 -0.95 -7.06
C ALA A 12 31.45 -0.28 -8.35
N SER A 13 30.48 -0.88 -9.03
CA SER A 13 29.87 -0.30 -10.24
C SER A 13 28.66 0.56 -9.88
N ASP A 14 28.41 1.62 -10.65
CA ASP A 14 27.26 2.52 -10.48
C ASP A 14 25.91 1.83 -10.71
N SER A 15 25.91 0.69 -11.40
CA SER A 15 24.70 -0.06 -11.80
C SER A 15 24.39 -1.28 -10.94
N TYR A 16 25.28 -1.69 -10.03
CA TYR A 16 25.10 -2.88 -9.19
C TYR A 16 25.43 -2.54 -7.72
N ASN A 17 24.41 -2.47 -6.91
CA ASN A 17 24.50 -2.07 -5.51
C ASN A 17 23.94 -3.15 -4.56
N ARG A 18 23.88 -2.85 -3.27
CA ARG A 18 23.38 -3.80 -2.25
C ARG A 18 21.95 -4.29 -2.51
N SER A 19 21.09 -3.47 -3.08
CA SER A 19 19.71 -3.85 -3.41
C SER A 19 19.66 -4.75 -4.65
N GLU A 20 20.58 -4.59 -5.62
CA GLU A 20 20.68 -5.53 -6.73
C GLU A 20 21.17 -6.93 -6.25
N VAL A 21 22.05 -6.98 -5.25
CA VAL A 21 22.43 -8.26 -4.60
C VAL A 21 21.22 -8.89 -3.90
N ALA A 22 20.37 -8.09 -3.27
CA ALA A 22 19.14 -8.58 -2.67
C ALA A 22 18.15 -9.07 -3.72
N ALA A 23 18.02 -8.36 -4.85
CA ALA A 23 17.19 -8.78 -5.97
C ALA A 23 17.64 -10.13 -6.57
N ASP A 24 18.95 -10.31 -6.79
CA ASP A 24 19.49 -11.57 -7.28
C ASP A 24 19.25 -12.72 -6.28
N TYR A 25 19.31 -12.43 -4.98
CA TYR A 25 19.03 -13.41 -3.95
C TYR A 25 17.54 -13.77 -3.89
N TYR A 26 16.63 -12.81 -3.95
CA TYR A 26 15.19 -13.06 -4.00
C TYR A 26 14.80 -13.84 -5.26
N ASP A 27 15.45 -13.53 -6.37
CA ASP A 27 15.22 -14.25 -7.63
C ASP A 27 15.56 -15.73 -7.49
N GLU A 28 16.73 -16.02 -6.90
CA GLU A 28 17.20 -17.40 -6.72
C GLU A 28 16.31 -18.22 -5.78
N ILE A 29 15.81 -17.63 -4.66
CA ILE A 29 15.10 -18.39 -3.62
C ILE A 29 13.59 -18.37 -3.74
N LEU A 30 13.00 -17.36 -4.42
CA LEU A 30 11.55 -17.13 -4.44
C LEU A 30 10.97 -17.04 -5.85
N PHE A 31 11.59 -16.25 -6.75
CA PHE A 31 10.91 -15.83 -7.97
C PHE A 31 11.36 -16.61 -9.22
N GLY A 32 12.58 -17.15 -9.26
CA GLY A 32 13.05 -18.01 -10.34
C GLY A 32 13.02 -17.35 -11.73
N GLY A 33 13.34 -16.06 -11.81
CA GLY A 33 13.31 -15.28 -13.04
C GLY A 33 11.94 -14.71 -13.40
N ALA A 34 10.90 -14.90 -12.58
CA ALA A 34 9.56 -14.42 -12.86
C ALA A 34 9.48 -12.89 -12.98
N THR A 35 8.66 -12.44 -13.92
CA THR A 35 8.40 -11.02 -14.23
C THR A 35 6.93 -10.68 -14.01
N PHE A 36 6.55 -9.41 -14.14
CA PHE A 36 5.14 -9.02 -14.09
C PHE A 36 4.32 -9.64 -15.21
N ASN A 37 4.88 -9.95 -16.38
CA ASN A 37 4.19 -10.69 -17.44
C ASN A 37 3.68 -12.06 -16.99
N ASP A 38 4.35 -12.71 -16.04
CA ASP A 38 3.91 -14.01 -15.51
C ASP A 38 2.67 -13.91 -14.62
N LEU A 39 2.32 -12.69 -14.15
CA LEU A 39 1.12 -12.42 -13.35
C LEU A 39 -0.11 -12.10 -14.20
N ILE A 40 0.09 -11.49 -15.39
CA ILE A 40 -1.00 -10.96 -16.24
C ILE A 40 -1.96 -12.06 -16.76
N PRO A 41 -1.52 -13.24 -17.24
CA PRO A 41 -2.41 -14.22 -17.85
C PRO A 41 -3.33 -14.94 -16.86
N ARG A 42 -3.09 -14.79 -15.57
CA ARG A 42 -3.86 -15.48 -14.54
C ARG A 42 -5.03 -14.60 -14.13
N ARG A 43 -6.22 -15.18 -14.03
CA ARG A 43 -7.36 -14.56 -13.30
C ARG A 43 -7.04 -14.50 -11.79
N SER A 44 -5.87 -13.98 -11.48
CA SER A 44 -5.29 -13.90 -10.14
C SER A 44 -5.54 -12.51 -9.57
N PRO A 45 -5.45 -12.33 -8.26
CA PRO A 45 -5.42 -11.02 -7.64
C PRO A 45 -4.32 -10.15 -8.26
N VAL A 46 -4.60 -8.86 -8.41
CA VAL A 46 -3.58 -7.88 -8.82
C VAL A 46 -2.62 -7.69 -7.65
N ALA A 47 -1.32 -7.85 -7.91
CA ALA A 47 -0.27 -7.53 -6.94
C ALA A 47 0.28 -6.13 -7.26
N VAL A 48 0.16 -5.21 -6.30
CA VAL A 48 0.77 -3.88 -6.38
C VAL A 48 1.95 -3.83 -5.42
N VAL A 49 3.14 -3.62 -5.95
CA VAL A 49 4.37 -3.41 -5.17
C VAL A 49 4.64 -1.92 -5.13
N THR A 50 5.02 -1.40 -3.97
CA THR A 50 5.29 0.04 -3.80
C THR A 50 6.73 0.30 -3.39
N GLY A 51 7.24 1.44 -3.81
CA GLY A 51 8.48 2.05 -3.36
C GLY A 51 8.27 3.53 -3.08
N THR A 52 9.32 4.22 -2.69
CA THR A 52 9.31 5.68 -2.48
C THR A 52 10.36 6.34 -3.34
N ASP A 53 9.98 7.29 -4.17
CA ASP A 53 10.93 8.15 -4.89
C ASP A 53 11.67 9.04 -3.89
N LEU A 54 12.96 8.82 -3.74
CA LEU A 54 13.78 9.50 -2.75
C LEU A 54 13.85 11.01 -2.98
N SER A 55 13.74 11.46 -4.22
CA SER A 55 13.86 12.89 -4.58
C SER A 55 12.61 13.68 -4.26
N THR A 56 11.42 13.08 -4.40
CA THR A 56 10.13 13.76 -4.24
C THR A 56 9.38 13.34 -2.97
N GLY A 57 9.74 12.20 -2.39
CA GLY A 57 8.97 11.54 -1.33
C GLY A 57 7.67 10.90 -1.83
N ALA A 58 7.42 10.92 -3.14
CA ALA A 58 6.22 10.36 -3.73
C ALA A 58 6.21 8.83 -3.67
N ARG A 59 5.02 8.25 -3.49
CA ARG A 59 4.82 6.81 -3.63
C ARG A 59 5.02 6.40 -5.08
N PHE A 60 5.95 5.49 -5.31
CA PHE A 60 6.19 4.83 -6.60
C PHE A 60 5.48 3.48 -6.62
N GLU A 61 4.65 3.24 -7.62
CA GLU A 61 3.91 1.99 -7.77
C GLU A 61 4.41 1.21 -8.98
N PHE A 62 4.64 -0.08 -8.80
CA PHE A 62 4.83 -1.01 -9.90
C PHE A 62 3.46 -1.35 -10.49
N SER A 63 2.91 -0.41 -11.22
CA SER A 63 1.63 -0.50 -11.91
C SER A 63 1.78 -0.11 -13.37
N GLN A 64 0.84 -0.56 -14.23
CA GLN A 64 0.88 -0.22 -15.65
C GLN A 64 0.81 1.29 -15.87
N ASP A 65 -0.07 1.99 -15.14
CA ASP A 65 -0.21 3.45 -15.22
C ASP A 65 1.11 4.19 -14.97
N THR A 66 1.88 3.76 -13.96
CA THR A 66 3.18 4.36 -13.66
C THR A 66 4.20 4.08 -14.74
N PHE A 67 4.24 2.85 -15.26
CA PHE A 67 5.21 2.46 -16.28
C PHE A 67 4.89 3.03 -17.66
N ASP A 68 3.63 3.23 -17.99
CA ASP A 68 3.22 3.96 -19.20
C ASP A 68 3.74 5.39 -19.17
N LEU A 69 3.61 6.10 -18.03
CA LEU A 69 4.15 7.45 -17.86
C LEU A 69 5.69 7.50 -17.95
N LEU A 70 6.36 6.42 -17.54
CA LEU A 70 7.81 6.27 -17.69
C LEU A 70 8.22 5.86 -19.11
N CYS A 71 7.28 5.67 -20.03
CA CYS A 71 7.50 5.10 -21.35
C CYS A 71 8.29 3.78 -21.31
N SER A 72 7.93 2.91 -20.37
CA SER A 72 8.62 1.68 -20.05
C SER A 72 7.63 0.52 -19.90
N ASP A 73 8.13 -0.71 -20.08
CA ASP A 73 7.32 -1.92 -20.00
C ASP A 73 7.39 -2.54 -18.58
N LEU A 74 6.28 -2.46 -17.85
CA LEU A 74 6.14 -3.13 -16.55
C LEU A 74 6.31 -4.65 -16.70
N GLY A 75 5.77 -5.23 -17.78
CA GLY A 75 5.78 -6.67 -17.98
C GLY A 75 7.16 -7.27 -17.94
N SER A 76 8.17 -6.55 -18.41
CA SER A 76 9.58 -7.00 -18.44
C SER A 76 10.30 -6.88 -17.09
N VAL A 77 9.70 -6.22 -16.10
CA VAL A 77 10.35 -6.03 -14.79
C VAL A 77 10.31 -7.33 -13.99
N ARG A 78 11.47 -7.76 -13.49
CA ARG A 78 11.57 -8.93 -12.60
C ARG A 78 10.85 -8.66 -11.26
N LEU A 79 10.04 -9.60 -10.79
CA LEU A 79 9.37 -9.52 -9.50
C LEU A 79 10.37 -9.38 -8.35
N ALA A 80 11.48 -10.08 -8.45
CA ALA A 80 12.58 -9.99 -7.47
C ALA A 80 13.13 -8.56 -7.35
N ARG A 81 13.25 -7.82 -8.46
CA ARG A 81 13.75 -6.45 -8.43
C ARG A 81 12.73 -5.49 -7.83
N ALA A 82 11.44 -5.67 -8.10
CA ALA A 82 10.38 -4.90 -7.48
C ALA A 82 10.33 -5.16 -5.95
N ALA A 83 10.42 -6.43 -5.54
CA ALA A 83 10.48 -6.79 -4.12
C ALA A 83 11.71 -6.20 -3.40
N ALA A 84 12.88 -6.26 -4.04
CA ALA A 84 14.10 -5.66 -3.50
C ALA A 84 14.01 -4.13 -3.41
N THR A 85 13.32 -3.49 -4.36
CA THR A 85 13.04 -2.04 -4.32
C THR A 85 12.12 -1.71 -3.14
N SER A 86 11.05 -2.48 -2.96
CA SER A 86 10.09 -2.27 -1.87
C SER A 86 10.68 -2.50 -0.48
N SER A 87 11.75 -3.30 -0.38
CA SER A 87 12.48 -3.57 0.86
C SER A 87 13.82 -2.84 0.98
N ALA A 88 14.07 -1.84 0.12
CA ALA A 88 15.31 -1.06 0.11
C ALA A 88 15.34 -0.04 1.26
N VAL A 89 15.36 -0.53 2.51
CA VAL A 89 15.39 0.29 3.72
C VAL A 89 16.59 1.23 3.69
N PRO A 90 16.40 2.56 3.80
CA PRO A 90 17.48 3.51 3.81
C PRO A 90 18.56 3.16 4.84
N VAL A 91 19.83 3.45 4.53
CA VAL A 91 21.03 3.09 5.32
C VAL A 91 21.41 1.60 5.21
N LEU A 92 20.47 0.68 5.31
CA LEU A 92 20.75 -0.77 5.23
C LEU A 92 20.97 -1.22 3.80
N LEU A 93 20.06 -0.84 2.90
CA LEU A 93 20.17 -1.11 1.47
C LEU A 93 20.38 0.19 0.69
N SER A 94 20.75 0.05 -0.57
CA SER A 94 20.92 1.18 -1.47
C SER A 94 19.63 1.49 -2.20
N PRO A 95 19.35 2.73 -2.60
CA PRO A 95 18.26 3.00 -3.54
C PRO A 95 18.41 2.19 -4.82
N VAL A 96 17.30 1.71 -5.37
CA VAL A 96 17.28 1.08 -6.70
C VAL A 96 17.05 2.16 -7.75
N THR A 97 17.93 2.22 -8.73
CA THR A 97 17.87 3.26 -9.76
C THR A 97 17.14 2.74 -11.01
N TYR A 98 16.15 3.50 -11.43
CA TYR A 98 15.42 3.30 -12.70
C TYR A 98 15.72 4.45 -13.65
N ARG A 99 15.84 4.14 -14.94
CA ARG A 99 15.95 5.17 -15.97
C ARG A 99 14.55 5.70 -16.29
N ASN A 100 14.40 7.00 -16.36
CA ASN A 100 13.17 7.66 -16.71
C ASN A 100 13.16 8.04 -18.19
N TYR A 101 12.15 7.59 -18.93
CA TYR A 101 11.91 7.94 -20.31
C TYR A 101 10.61 8.76 -20.49
N GLY A 102 10.00 9.20 -19.38
CA GLY A 102 8.74 9.94 -19.38
C GLY A 102 8.76 11.14 -20.31
N GLY A 103 7.60 11.44 -20.88
CA GLY A 103 7.46 12.51 -21.89
C GLY A 103 8.00 12.16 -23.30
N LYS A 104 8.50 10.94 -23.52
CA LYS A 104 9.03 10.48 -24.83
C LYS A 104 8.07 9.59 -25.61
N CYS A 105 6.92 9.30 -25.06
CA CYS A 105 5.85 8.52 -25.67
C CYS A 105 4.51 9.22 -25.45
N ASP A 106 3.45 8.79 -26.17
CA ASP A 106 2.10 9.33 -26.06
C ASP A 106 1.32 8.76 -24.86
N ALA A 107 1.99 8.62 -23.72
CA ALA A 107 1.34 8.15 -22.50
C ALA A 107 0.31 9.17 -22.00
N MET A 108 -0.86 8.68 -21.64
CA MET A 108 -1.92 9.52 -21.07
C MET A 108 -2.03 9.26 -19.56
N LEU A 109 -2.19 10.34 -18.80
CA LEU A 109 -2.57 10.23 -17.40
C LEU A 109 -3.86 9.41 -17.24
N PRO A 110 -3.97 8.57 -16.22
CA PRO A 110 -5.21 7.88 -15.89
C PRO A 110 -6.40 8.85 -15.80
N ILE A 111 -7.60 8.41 -16.21
CA ILE A 111 -8.78 9.27 -16.29
C ILE A 111 -9.08 9.98 -14.97
N TRP A 112 -8.95 9.26 -13.87
CA TRP A 112 -9.19 9.78 -12.53
C TRP A 112 -8.21 10.89 -12.13
N VAL A 113 -6.98 10.87 -12.65
CA VAL A 113 -5.96 11.90 -12.42
C VAL A 113 -6.24 13.12 -13.31
N ARG A 114 -6.67 12.90 -14.56
CA ARG A 114 -7.03 13.98 -15.48
C ARG A 114 -8.23 14.78 -14.98
N ASP A 115 -9.23 14.11 -14.42
CA ASP A 115 -10.42 14.75 -13.86
C ASP A 115 -10.09 15.74 -12.73
N VAL A 116 -9.04 15.46 -11.95
CA VAL A 116 -8.59 16.36 -10.87
C VAL A 116 -8.00 17.66 -11.40
N ALA A 117 -7.33 17.58 -12.56
CA ALA A 117 -6.75 18.76 -13.22
C ALA A 117 -7.80 19.62 -13.93
N ASN A 118 -8.98 19.08 -14.20
CA ASN A 118 -10.06 19.78 -14.88
C ASN A 118 -10.85 20.63 -13.88
N THR A 119 -10.51 21.93 -13.79
CA THR A 119 -11.02 22.89 -12.80
C THR A 119 -12.41 23.45 -13.11
N GLU A 120 -13.09 22.98 -14.15
CA GLU A 120 -14.42 23.49 -14.54
C GLU A 120 -15.56 23.15 -13.56
N HIS A 121 -15.32 22.23 -12.62
CA HIS A 121 -16.28 21.88 -11.60
C HIS A 121 -15.88 22.44 -10.23
N PRO A 122 -16.77 23.21 -9.56
CA PRO A 122 -16.50 23.82 -8.25
C PRO A 122 -16.43 22.82 -7.09
N ALA A 123 -16.55 21.51 -7.34
CA ALA A 123 -16.33 20.52 -6.32
C ALA A 123 -14.87 20.58 -5.87
N ARG A 124 -14.64 20.68 -4.55
CA ARG A 124 -13.30 20.68 -3.96
C ARG A 124 -12.54 19.44 -4.49
N PRO A 125 -11.46 19.64 -5.27
CA PRO A 125 -10.68 18.51 -5.73
C PRO A 125 -10.15 17.74 -4.51
N ALA A 126 -10.17 16.42 -4.58
CA ALA A 126 -9.58 15.58 -3.54
C ALA A 126 -8.10 15.97 -3.40
N GLY A 127 -7.69 16.43 -2.22
CA GLY A 127 -6.33 16.96 -2.02
C GLY A 127 -5.25 15.92 -2.31
N ARG A 128 -5.51 14.64 -1.99
CA ARG A 128 -4.60 13.53 -2.28
C ARG A 128 -4.50 13.26 -3.78
N ALA A 129 -5.61 13.30 -4.50
CA ALA A 129 -5.62 13.12 -5.95
C ALA A 129 -4.88 14.25 -6.68
N LEU A 130 -4.98 15.49 -6.19
CA LEU A 130 -4.19 16.62 -6.71
C LEU A 130 -2.69 16.44 -6.46
N LEU A 131 -2.31 15.92 -5.29
CA LEU A 131 -0.92 15.58 -5.00
C LEU A 131 -0.45 14.49 -5.96
N ARG A 132 -1.22 13.43 -6.14
CA ARG A 132 -0.90 12.33 -7.06
C ARG A 132 -0.77 12.80 -8.52
N TYR A 133 -1.60 13.75 -8.94
CA TYR A 133 -1.46 14.39 -10.25
C TYR A 133 -0.08 15.05 -10.41
N ARG A 134 0.39 15.77 -9.38
CA ARG A 134 1.72 16.40 -9.40
C ARG A 134 2.84 15.38 -9.44
N ASP A 135 2.69 14.28 -8.70
CA ASP A 135 3.65 13.19 -8.69
C ASP A 135 3.78 12.55 -10.08
N PHE A 136 2.66 12.29 -10.74
CA PHE A 136 2.64 11.75 -12.09
C PHE A 136 3.24 12.73 -13.11
N LYS A 137 2.93 14.02 -12.99
CA LYS A 137 3.55 15.05 -13.84
C LYS A 137 5.07 15.11 -13.65
N ALA A 138 5.57 14.86 -12.46
CA ALA A 138 7.01 14.79 -12.21
C ALA A 138 7.68 13.58 -12.88
N LEU A 139 6.96 12.49 -13.17
CA LEU A 139 7.49 11.35 -13.91
C LEU A 139 7.64 11.63 -15.41
N GLU A 140 6.82 12.52 -15.98
CA GLU A 140 6.91 12.91 -17.39
C GLU A 140 8.16 13.77 -17.70
N ASP A 141 8.81 14.35 -16.69
CA ASP A 141 9.97 15.23 -16.83
C ASP A 141 11.30 14.44 -16.85
N SER A 142 11.51 13.66 -17.91
CA SER A 142 12.77 12.91 -18.04
C SER A 142 13.98 13.75 -18.43
N GLU A 143 13.79 14.99 -18.86
CA GLU A 143 14.89 15.91 -19.17
C GLU A 143 15.62 16.35 -17.91
N ASN A 144 14.88 16.78 -16.89
CA ASN A 144 15.44 17.20 -15.60
C ASN A 144 15.60 16.04 -14.62
N ARG A 145 14.86 14.94 -14.83
CA ARG A 145 14.85 13.75 -13.97
C ARG A 145 15.11 12.47 -14.77
N PRO A 146 16.30 12.30 -15.39
CA PRO A 146 16.61 11.14 -16.23
C PRO A 146 16.72 9.83 -15.42
N TYR A 147 16.83 9.92 -14.09
CA TYR A 147 16.91 8.79 -13.17
C TYR A 147 15.96 8.96 -12.00
N LEU A 148 15.36 7.85 -11.59
CA LEU A 148 14.56 7.74 -10.37
C LEU A 148 15.30 6.86 -9.38
N HIS A 149 15.47 7.33 -8.16
CA HIS A 149 16.09 6.58 -7.07
C HIS A 149 15.00 6.15 -6.08
N ILE A 150 14.63 4.89 -6.16
CA ILE A 150 13.52 4.33 -5.38
C ILE A 150 14.06 3.60 -4.16
N VAL A 151 13.50 3.92 -3.01
CA VAL A 151 13.77 3.27 -1.71
C VAL A 151 12.52 2.53 -1.22
N ASP A 152 12.60 1.99 -0.01
CA ASP A 152 11.54 1.22 0.65
C ASP A 152 10.16 1.89 0.55
N GLY A 153 9.15 1.08 0.26
CA GLY A 153 7.77 1.55 0.16
C GLY A 153 7.22 2.06 1.49
N GLY A 154 7.71 1.53 2.60
CA GLY A 154 7.31 1.93 3.95
C GLY A 154 7.58 3.40 4.27
N VAL A 155 8.52 4.04 3.58
CA VAL A 155 8.83 5.46 3.78
C VAL A 155 7.64 6.36 3.40
N SER A 156 6.88 6.04 2.34
CA SER A 156 5.73 6.83 1.90
C SER A 156 4.38 6.16 2.22
N ASP A 157 4.30 4.83 2.18
CA ASP A 157 3.06 4.05 2.38
C ASP A 157 3.35 2.63 2.87
N ASN A 158 3.65 2.48 4.15
CA ASN A 158 4.08 1.21 4.74
C ASN A 158 3.06 0.06 4.61
N LEU A 159 1.79 0.37 4.69
CA LEU A 159 0.71 -0.62 4.62
C LEU A 159 0.04 -0.71 3.25
N GLY A 160 0.43 0.11 2.27
CA GLY A 160 -0.25 0.22 0.99
C GLY A 160 -1.64 0.87 1.08
N LEU A 161 -2.02 1.38 2.24
CA LEU A 161 -3.35 1.93 2.49
C LEU A 161 -3.56 3.32 1.89
N ARG A 162 -2.49 4.12 1.75
CA ARG A 162 -2.61 5.47 1.17
C ARG A 162 -3.07 5.43 -0.28
N GLY A 163 -2.56 4.47 -1.07
CA GLY A 163 -3.02 4.26 -2.43
C GLY A 163 -4.51 3.95 -2.50
N MET A 164 -4.99 3.10 -1.59
CA MET A 164 -6.41 2.79 -1.49
C MET A 164 -7.24 4.01 -1.06
N LEU A 165 -6.78 4.77 -0.05
CA LEU A 165 -7.45 5.98 0.41
C LEU A 165 -7.56 7.03 -0.71
N GLU A 166 -6.51 7.20 -1.51
CA GLU A 166 -6.51 8.06 -2.69
C GLU A 166 -7.53 7.60 -3.73
N ALA A 167 -7.56 6.30 -4.04
CA ALA A 167 -8.51 5.73 -4.98
C ALA A 167 -9.96 5.90 -4.51
N PHE A 168 -10.24 5.69 -3.23
CA PHE A 168 -11.58 5.90 -2.67
C PHE A 168 -12.00 7.36 -2.62
N GLU A 169 -11.08 8.28 -2.26
CA GLU A 169 -11.36 9.71 -2.29
C GLU A 169 -11.68 10.18 -3.70
N GLN A 170 -10.95 9.66 -4.68
CA GLN A 170 -11.20 9.95 -6.09
C GLN A 170 -12.50 9.33 -6.59
N LEU A 171 -12.82 8.12 -6.14
CA LEU A 171 -14.10 7.47 -6.44
C LEU A 171 -15.28 8.31 -5.91
N GLU A 172 -15.12 8.93 -4.74
CA GLU A 172 -16.12 9.87 -4.19
C GLU A 172 -16.24 11.17 -5.00
N ALA A 173 -15.14 11.63 -5.61
CA ALA A 173 -15.07 12.93 -6.27
C ALA A 173 -15.37 12.87 -7.77
N SER A 174 -15.10 11.77 -8.47
CA SER A 174 -15.20 11.65 -9.93
C SER A 174 -16.32 10.71 -10.39
N PRO A 175 -17.43 11.22 -10.95
CA PRO A 175 -18.45 10.41 -11.59
C PRO A 175 -17.92 9.61 -12.80
N ALA A 176 -16.89 10.10 -13.49
CA ALA A 176 -16.26 9.39 -14.61
C ALA A 176 -15.54 8.14 -14.09
N PHE A 177 -14.75 8.28 -13.03
CA PHE A 177 -14.06 7.16 -12.40
C PHE A 177 -15.04 6.14 -11.78
N GLN A 178 -16.16 6.61 -11.18
CA GLN A 178 -17.22 5.71 -10.72
C GLN A 178 -17.78 4.83 -11.83
N ARG A 179 -17.98 5.38 -13.02
CA ARG A 179 -18.48 4.63 -14.19
C ARG A 179 -17.44 3.63 -14.69
N GLU A 180 -16.19 4.03 -14.81
CA GLU A 180 -15.07 3.19 -15.24
C GLU A 180 -14.91 1.98 -14.30
N MET A 181 -14.94 2.21 -13.01
CA MET A 181 -14.84 1.18 -11.97
C MET A 181 -16.14 0.39 -11.76
N ARG A 182 -17.19 0.64 -12.54
CA ARG A 182 -18.52 0.03 -12.34
C ARG A 182 -19.00 0.08 -10.90
N PHE A 183 -18.81 1.23 -10.27
CA PHE A 183 -19.06 1.42 -8.84
C PHE A 183 -20.49 1.03 -8.44
N SER A 184 -21.47 1.22 -9.30
CA SER A 184 -22.87 0.82 -9.08
C SER A 184 -23.06 -0.70 -8.94
N GLU A 185 -22.13 -1.51 -9.43
CA GLU A 185 -22.17 -2.97 -9.34
C GLU A 185 -21.53 -3.50 -8.06
N LEU A 186 -20.71 -2.67 -7.38
CA LEU A 186 -20.08 -3.06 -6.12
C LEU A 186 -21.13 -3.23 -5.00
N ARG A 187 -20.94 -4.25 -4.20
CA ARG A 187 -21.79 -4.54 -3.04
C ARG A 187 -21.01 -4.58 -1.74
N HIS A 188 -19.78 -5.07 -1.81
CA HIS A 188 -18.92 -5.24 -0.66
C HIS A 188 -17.50 -4.81 -0.97
N ILE A 189 -16.92 -4.03 -0.09
CA ILE A 189 -15.50 -3.70 -0.07
C ILE A 189 -14.95 -4.21 1.24
N VAL A 190 -13.92 -5.02 1.17
CA VAL A 190 -13.23 -5.57 2.34
C VAL A 190 -11.78 -5.20 2.26
N VAL A 191 -11.28 -4.53 3.27
CA VAL A 191 -9.87 -4.20 3.41
C VAL A 191 -9.31 -4.91 4.63
N ILE A 192 -8.32 -5.76 4.42
CA ILE A 192 -7.59 -6.43 5.50
C ILE A 192 -6.19 -5.83 5.54
N ALA A 193 -5.93 -5.00 6.54
CA ALA A 193 -4.61 -4.45 6.81
C ALA A 193 -3.85 -5.41 7.73
N VAL A 194 -2.66 -5.83 7.32
CA VAL A 194 -1.78 -6.66 8.14
C VAL A 194 -0.58 -5.82 8.56
N ASN A 195 -0.54 -5.47 9.83
CA ASN A 195 0.48 -4.59 10.41
C ASN A 195 1.36 -5.35 11.41
N SER A 196 2.59 -5.65 11.01
CA SER A 196 3.60 -6.28 11.86
C SER A 196 4.54 -5.26 12.49
N ARG A 197 4.02 -4.08 12.86
CA ARG A 197 4.81 -3.04 13.52
C ARG A 197 5.52 -3.60 14.75
N SER A 198 6.84 -3.53 14.77
CA SER A 198 7.64 -3.83 15.94
C SER A 198 8.03 -2.53 16.66
N ALA A 199 8.11 -2.59 17.98
CA ALA A 199 8.54 -1.48 18.83
C ALA A 199 9.57 -2.00 19.85
N PRO A 200 10.78 -2.37 19.40
CA PRO A 200 11.82 -2.87 20.30
C PRO A 200 12.11 -1.86 21.39
N ALA A 201 12.14 -2.33 22.63
CA ALA A 201 12.45 -1.46 23.76
C ALA A 201 13.84 -0.86 23.62
N THR A 202 13.93 0.45 23.55
CA THR A 202 15.20 1.18 23.59
C THR A 202 15.54 1.50 25.04
N ASN A 203 16.80 1.35 25.41
CA ASN A 203 17.28 1.73 26.74
C ASN A 203 17.92 3.14 26.75
N TRP A 204 17.59 3.97 25.78
CA TRP A 204 18.22 5.29 25.63
C TRP A 204 17.87 6.21 26.78
N ASP A 205 16.60 6.19 27.22
CA ASP A 205 16.09 7.02 28.32
C ASP A 205 16.68 6.67 29.70
N ARG A 206 17.41 5.55 29.79
CA ARG A 206 18.09 5.13 31.01
C ARG A 206 19.52 5.66 31.11
N LYS A 207 20.00 6.36 30.09
CA LYS A 207 21.38 6.87 30.02
C LYS A 207 21.37 8.34 29.63
N PRO A 208 22.22 9.18 30.21
CA PRO A 208 22.32 10.59 29.84
C PRO A 208 22.98 10.79 28.46
N ALA A 209 23.73 9.80 27.95
CA ALA A 209 24.38 9.88 26.65
C ALA A 209 23.38 9.61 25.53
N PRO A 210 23.33 10.43 24.46
CA PRO A 210 22.47 10.18 23.31
C PRO A 210 22.86 8.89 22.58
N PRO A 211 21.93 8.27 21.83
CA PRO A 211 22.24 7.11 21.00
C PRO A 211 23.22 7.48 19.86
N SER A 212 23.84 6.46 19.26
CA SER A 212 24.76 6.67 18.13
C SER A 212 24.06 7.33 16.93
N ILE A 213 24.81 8.05 16.09
CA ILE A 213 24.27 8.71 14.88
C ILE A 213 23.52 7.70 13.99
N VAL A 214 24.06 6.48 13.82
CA VAL A 214 23.40 5.41 13.03
C VAL A 214 22.07 5.03 13.66
N SER A 215 22.01 4.85 14.98
CA SER A 215 20.77 4.55 15.69
C SER A 215 19.76 5.68 15.57
N GLN A 216 20.20 6.93 15.62
CA GLN A 216 19.33 8.10 15.42
C GLN A 216 18.75 8.14 14.02
N LEU A 217 19.54 7.87 12.97
CA LEU A 217 19.08 7.85 11.57
C LEU A 217 18.06 6.73 11.31
N ILE A 218 18.32 5.54 11.87
CA ILE A 218 17.36 4.41 11.77
C ILE A 218 16.06 4.79 12.46
N GLN A 219 16.12 5.33 13.66
CA GLN A 219 14.93 5.72 14.42
C GLN A 219 14.17 6.88 13.76
N ALA A 220 14.87 7.85 13.20
CA ALA A 220 14.27 8.95 12.47
C ALA A 220 13.53 8.51 11.20
N SER A 221 13.93 7.37 10.62
CA SER A 221 13.19 6.75 9.51
C SER A 221 11.98 5.93 10.01
N SER A 222 12.13 5.21 11.12
CA SER A 222 11.10 4.26 11.61
C SER A 222 9.91 4.97 12.24
N VAL A 223 10.15 6.01 13.05
CA VAL A 223 9.07 6.72 13.77
C VAL A 223 8.00 7.29 12.83
N PRO A 224 8.33 8.01 11.75
CA PRO A 224 7.30 8.46 10.80
C PRO A 224 6.53 7.29 10.16
N ILE A 225 7.21 6.20 9.80
CA ILE A 225 6.59 5.01 9.20
C ILE A 225 5.51 4.43 10.13
N ASP A 226 5.83 4.30 11.42
CA ASP A 226 4.91 3.76 12.42
C ASP A 226 3.70 4.68 12.65
N HIS A 227 3.93 5.98 12.78
CA HIS A 227 2.85 6.96 12.94
C HIS A 227 1.95 7.01 11.71
N PHE A 228 2.51 7.02 10.51
CA PHE A 228 1.72 7.02 9.29
C PHE A 228 0.94 5.73 9.08
N SER A 229 1.45 4.59 9.54
CA SER A 229 0.72 3.33 9.51
C SER A 229 -0.52 3.39 10.38
N PHE A 230 -0.40 3.90 11.60
CA PHE A 230 -1.53 4.10 12.50
C PHE A 230 -2.58 5.05 11.90
N GLU A 231 -2.17 6.24 11.47
CA GLU A 231 -3.06 7.22 10.85
C GLU A 231 -3.78 6.68 9.60
N SER A 232 -3.10 5.86 8.80
CA SER A 232 -3.71 5.26 7.60
C SER A 232 -4.82 4.26 7.95
N VAL A 233 -4.66 3.49 9.02
CA VAL A 233 -5.70 2.57 9.51
C VAL A 233 -6.89 3.35 10.07
N GLU A 234 -6.65 4.39 10.88
CA GLU A 234 -7.74 5.24 11.40
C GLU A 234 -8.50 5.96 10.28
N LEU A 235 -7.79 6.52 9.30
CA LEU A 235 -8.43 7.13 8.11
C LEU A 235 -9.28 6.12 7.32
N LEU A 236 -8.86 4.86 7.24
CA LEU A 236 -9.64 3.81 6.60
C LEU A 236 -10.94 3.51 7.37
N ARG A 237 -10.87 3.46 8.70
CA ARG A 237 -12.04 3.29 9.57
C ARG A 237 -13.01 4.46 9.46
N ASP A 238 -12.49 5.68 9.49
CA ASP A 238 -13.28 6.89 9.29
C ASP A 238 -13.97 6.91 7.92
N MET A 239 -13.29 6.47 6.89
CA MET A 239 -13.88 6.38 5.55
C MET A 239 -15.03 5.36 5.52
N ALA A 240 -14.85 4.19 6.12
CA ALA A 240 -15.90 3.18 6.21
C ALA A 240 -17.15 3.74 6.94
N ALA A 241 -16.94 4.45 8.05
CA ALA A 241 -18.02 5.11 8.78
C ALA A 241 -18.73 6.18 7.93
N ARG A 242 -17.96 7.07 7.28
CA ARG A 242 -18.54 8.10 6.39
C ARG A 242 -19.39 7.53 5.26
N TRP A 243 -19.02 6.39 4.71
CA TRP A 243 -19.80 5.76 3.64
C TRP A 243 -21.14 5.25 4.16
N ALA A 244 -21.17 4.68 5.37
CA ALA A 244 -22.41 4.29 6.02
C ALA A 244 -23.32 5.50 6.28
N ASP A 245 -22.78 6.58 6.85
CA ASP A 245 -23.52 7.82 7.14
C ASP A 245 -24.06 8.48 5.86
N ARG A 246 -23.27 8.54 4.80
CA ARG A 246 -23.73 9.08 3.51
C ARG A 246 -24.90 8.30 2.93
N ARG A 247 -24.89 6.97 3.08
CA ARG A 247 -26.00 6.13 2.65
C ARG A 247 -27.27 6.45 3.44
N GLU A 248 -27.19 6.51 4.76
CA GLU A 248 -28.34 6.85 5.60
C GLU A 248 -28.87 8.26 5.29
N LEU A 249 -28.00 9.24 5.09
CA LEU A 249 -28.37 10.59 4.67
C LEU A 249 -29.08 10.61 3.30
N ALA A 250 -28.60 9.82 2.35
CA ALA A 250 -29.23 9.71 1.04
C ALA A 250 -30.62 9.08 1.11
N ILE A 251 -30.81 8.08 1.98
CA ILE A 251 -32.13 7.49 2.26
C ILE A 251 -33.03 8.51 2.93
N ALA A 252 -32.57 9.22 3.98
CA ALA A 252 -33.34 10.23 4.68
C ALA A 252 -33.87 11.33 3.72
N ARG A 253 -33.03 11.85 2.84
CA ARG A 253 -33.43 12.86 1.84
C ARG A 253 -34.54 12.38 0.91
N ARG A 254 -34.58 11.06 0.57
CA ARG A 254 -35.63 10.47 -0.26
C ARG A 254 -36.93 10.28 0.51
N LEU A 255 -36.85 9.94 1.79
CA LEU A 255 -38.01 9.91 2.70
C LEU A 255 -38.62 11.28 2.84
N ASP A 256 -37.82 12.33 3.04
CA ASP A 256 -38.27 13.72 3.11
C ASP A 256 -38.91 14.19 1.79
N ALA A 257 -38.50 13.62 0.65
CA ALA A 257 -39.10 13.86 -0.65
C ALA A 257 -40.39 13.02 -0.89
N GLY A 258 -40.89 12.30 0.12
CA GLY A 258 -42.15 11.56 0.09
C GLY A 258 -42.06 10.13 -0.47
N GLN A 259 -40.84 9.59 -0.70
CA GLN A 259 -40.70 8.19 -1.09
C GLN A 259 -40.91 7.27 0.10
N SER A 260 -41.41 6.07 -0.16
CA SER A 260 -41.46 5.04 0.88
C SER A 260 -40.05 4.56 1.26
N ARG A 261 -39.89 4.00 2.46
CA ARG A 261 -38.61 3.48 2.92
C ARG A 261 -38.06 2.41 1.99
N THR A 262 -38.89 1.53 1.49
CA THR A 262 -38.52 0.46 0.56
C THR A 262 -37.98 1.01 -0.76
N GLU A 263 -38.65 2.03 -1.33
CA GLU A 263 -38.20 2.69 -2.56
C GLU A 263 -36.89 3.47 -2.33
N ALA A 264 -36.77 4.18 -1.22
CA ALA A 264 -35.57 4.94 -0.88
C ALA A 264 -34.37 4.03 -0.69
N GLU A 265 -34.51 2.91 0.03
CA GLU A 265 -33.45 1.92 0.25
C GLU A 265 -33.05 1.19 -1.05
N ALA A 266 -34.01 0.88 -1.94
CA ALA A 266 -33.75 0.25 -3.23
C ALA A 266 -33.02 1.20 -4.19
N ALA A 267 -33.27 2.49 -4.11
CA ALA A 267 -32.67 3.50 -4.97
C ALA A 267 -31.24 3.91 -4.57
N VAL A 268 -30.82 3.62 -3.33
CA VAL A 268 -29.47 3.94 -2.85
C VAL A 268 -28.62 2.67 -2.81
N PRO A 269 -27.50 2.59 -3.56
CA PRO A 269 -26.64 1.43 -3.57
C PRO A 269 -26.24 0.99 -2.16
N ARG A 270 -26.37 -0.30 -1.87
CA ARG A 270 -25.95 -0.88 -0.61
C ARG A 270 -24.52 -1.39 -0.75
N ILE A 271 -23.56 -0.50 -0.55
CA ILE A 271 -22.16 -0.88 -0.47
C ILE A 271 -21.78 -0.98 1.00
N THR A 272 -21.32 -2.13 1.42
CA THR A 272 -20.73 -2.30 2.75
C THR A 272 -19.22 -2.17 2.65
N PHE A 273 -18.63 -1.49 3.62
CA PHE A 273 -17.20 -1.32 3.71
C PHE A 273 -16.72 -1.91 5.05
N ASP A 274 -15.91 -2.94 4.98
CA ASP A 274 -15.37 -3.63 6.14
C ASP A 274 -13.85 -3.40 6.21
N ALA A 275 -13.39 -2.69 7.24
CA ALA A 275 -11.98 -2.49 7.54
C ALA A 275 -11.56 -3.44 8.67
N ILE A 276 -10.63 -4.33 8.39
CA ILE A 276 -10.12 -5.34 9.32
C ILE A 276 -8.64 -5.06 9.54
N ASP A 277 -8.26 -4.76 10.77
CA ASP A 277 -6.87 -4.59 11.17
C ASP A 277 -6.36 -5.85 11.87
N VAL A 278 -5.26 -6.39 11.36
CA VAL A 278 -4.54 -7.53 11.93
C VAL A 278 -3.19 -7.01 12.41
N SER A 279 -3.12 -6.64 13.68
CA SER A 279 -1.92 -6.06 14.30
C SER A 279 -1.61 -6.70 15.64
N PHE A 280 -0.38 -6.54 16.11
CA PHE A 280 0.04 -7.04 17.43
C PHE A 280 -0.71 -6.32 18.57
N ASP A 281 -1.28 -5.15 18.34
CA ASP A 281 -2.09 -4.44 19.32
C ASP A 281 -3.36 -5.24 19.70
N ALA A 282 -3.82 -6.13 18.81
CA ALA A 282 -4.98 -7.00 19.05
C ALA A 282 -4.66 -8.26 19.89
N ILE A 283 -3.42 -8.47 20.31
CA ILE A 283 -3.04 -9.57 21.21
C ILE A 283 -3.53 -9.22 22.62
N GLU A 284 -4.39 -10.08 23.18
CA GLU A 284 -4.99 -9.84 24.51
C GLU A 284 -3.98 -10.01 25.65
N ASP A 285 -3.14 -11.06 25.59
CA ASP A 285 -2.11 -11.30 26.60
C ASP A 285 -0.98 -10.25 26.51
N PRO A 286 -0.74 -9.46 27.57
CA PRO A 286 0.28 -8.40 27.54
C PRO A 286 1.71 -8.93 27.41
N SER A 287 1.97 -10.15 27.88
CA SER A 287 3.30 -10.77 27.81
C SER A 287 3.59 -11.23 26.38
N GLU A 288 2.63 -11.93 25.76
CA GLU A 288 2.71 -12.33 24.37
C GLU A 288 2.81 -11.13 23.43
N ARG A 289 1.96 -10.10 23.66
CA ARG A 289 2.01 -8.86 22.87
C ARG A 289 3.39 -8.20 22.92
N ARG A 290 3.97 -8.09 24.12
CA ARG A 290 5.32 -7.51 24.29
C ARG A 290 6.36 -8.32 23.54
N GLU A 291 6.32 -9.64 23.60
CA GLU A 291 7.25 -10.52 22.92
C GLU A 291 7.24 -10.28 21.40
N PHE A 292 6.06 -10.21 20.78
CA PHE A 292 5.96 -9.94 19.34
C PHE A 292 6.34 -8.50 18.97
N MET A 293 5.99 -7.52 19.80
CA MET A 293 6.39 -6.12 19.57
C MET A 293 7.90 -5.88 19.70
N GLU A 294 8.57 -6.63 20.56
CA GLU A 294 10.02 -6.54 20.76
C GLU A 294 10.81 -7.35 19.73
N MET A 295 10.13 -8.10 18.85
CA MET A 295 10.79 -8.89 17.81
C MET A 295 11.54 -7.97 16.85
N ALA A 296 12.82 -8.29 16.62
CA ALA A 296 13.68 -7.47 15.77
C ALA A 296 13.21 -7.47 14.32
N THR A 297 13.22 -6.31 13.68
CA THR A 297 13.08 -6.19 12.22
C THR A 297 14.39 -6.62 11.58
N THR A 298 14.44 -7.80 11.01
CA THR A 298 15.66 -8.39 10.45
C THR A 298 15.33 -9.35 9.29
N PHE A 299 16.28 -9.51 8.37
CA PHE A 299 16.20 -10.54 7.32
C PHE A 299 16.54 -11.96 7.81
N PHE A 300 16.92 -12.14 9.07
CA PHE A 300 17.41 -13.39 9.67
C PHE A 300 16.62 -13.74 10.91
N LEU A 301 15.32 -14.01 10.75
CA LEU A 301 14.52 -14.56 11.84
C LEU A 301 14.72 -16.09 11.95
N PRO A 302 14.79 -16.66 13.16
CA PRO A 302 14.72 -18.08 13.36
C PRO A 302 13.44 -18.68 12.77
N ALA A 303 13.50 -19.90 12.25
CA ALA A 303 12.34 -20.58 11.65
C ALA A 303 11.14 -20.65 12.61
N GLU A 304 11.40 -20.96 13.90
CA GLU A 304 10.37 -20.96 14.94
C GLU A 304 9.65 -19.61 15.08
N SER A 305 10.39 -18.50 15.00
CA SER A 305 9.79 -17.15 15.04
C SER A 305 8.91 -16.88 13.84
N ILE A 306 9.31 -17.36 12.66
CA ILE A 306 8.52 -17.25 11.43
C ILE A 306 7.22 -18.04 11.56
N ASP A 307 7.28 -19.28 12.05
CA ASP A 307 6.09 -20.12 12.21
C ASP A 307 5.14 -19.52 13.24
N ARG A 308 5.64 -19.01 14.36
CA ARG A 308 4.84 -18.29 15.36
C ARG A 308 4.15 -17.05 14.79
N LEU A 309 4.83 -16.26 13.95
CA LEU A 309 4.23 -15.10 13.27
C LEU A 309 3.10 -15.53 12.30
N ARG A 310 3.29 -16.61 11.55
CA ARG A 310 2.28 -17.16 10.66
C ARG A 310 1.03 -17.60 11.40
N GLU A 311 1.21 -18.35 12.49
CA GLU A 311 0.12 -18.81 13.35
C GLU A 311 -0.62 -17.63 14.00
N LEU A 312 0.12 -16.65 14.50
CA LEU A 312 -0.44 -15.46 15.13
C LEU A 312 -1.30 -14.66 14.15
N GLY A 313 -0.80 -14.37 12.94
CA GLY A 313 -1.55 -13.63 11.93
C GLY A 313 -2.90 -14.28 11.62
N GLY A 314 -2.90 -15.62 11.41
CA GLY A 314 -4.13 -16.37 11.21
C GLY A 314 -5.07 -16.38 12.41
N ARG A 315 -4.52 -16.44 13.63
CA ARG A 315 -5.30 -16.39 14.89
C ARG A 315 -5.95 -15.02 15.09
N LEU A 316 -5.20 -13.93 14.92
CA LEU A 316 -5.70 -12.56 15.06
C LEU A 316 -6.82 -12.28 14.06
N LEU A 317 -6.65 -12.66 12.79
CA LEU A 317 -7.69 -12.51 11.79
C LEU A 317 -8.96 -13.26 12.18
N ARG A 318 -8.87 -14.57 12.47
CA ARG A 318 -10.03 -15.40 12.82
C ARG A 318 -10.74 -14.95 14.07
N ASN A 319 -10.02 -14.37 15.03
CA ASN A 319 -10.57 -13.90 16.30
C ASN A 319 -11.16 -12.49 16.20
N SER A 320 -10.79 -11.71 15.19
CA SER A 320 -11.27 -10.35 15.05
C SER A 320 -12.80 -10.30 14.87
N ARG A 321 -13.46 -9.41 15.60
CA ARG A 321 -14.91 -9.22 15.51
C ARG A 321 -15.37 -8.80 14.11
N PRO A 322 -14.70 -7.85 13.42
CA PRO A 322 -15.07 -7.47 12.06
C PRO A 322 -15.03 -8.64 11.08
N TYR A 323 -14.03 -9.51 11.18
CA TYR A 323 -13.92 -10.69 10.30
C TYR A 323 -15.04 -11.70 10.55
N LYS A 324 -15.40 -11.94 11.82
CA LYS A 324 -16.53 -12.83 12.15
C LYS A 324 -17.86 -12.31 11.59
N ILE A 325 -18.10 -10.99 11.71
CA ILE A 325 -19.29 -10.34 11.14
C ILE A 325 -19.30 -10.46 9.60
N LEU A 326 -18.16 -10.25 8.96
CA LEU A 326 -18.01 -10.42 7.51
C LEU A 326 -18.37 -11.84 7.08
N LEU A 327 -17.83 -12.86 7.75
CA LEU A 327 -18.14 -14.26 7.44
C LEU A 327 -19.63 -14.61 7.60
N GLN A 328 -20.29 -14.11 8.64
CA GLN A 328 -21.73 -14.27 8.84
C GLN A 328 -22.51 -13.65 7.69
N ARG A 329 -22.16 -12.42 7.27
CA ARG A 329 -22.80 -11.73 6.15
C ARG A 329 -22.63 -12.48 4.83
N ILE A 330 -21.41 -12.98 4.54
CA ILE A 330 -21.14 -13.79 3.34
C ILE A 330 -22.00 -15.06 3.36
N ALA A 331 -22.11 -15.74 4.49
CA ALA A 331 -22.93 -16.95 4.62
C ALA A 331 -24.42 -16.66 4.41
N GLU A 332 -24.93 -15.51 4.87
CA GLU A 332 -26.31 -15.08 4.62
C GLU A 332 -26.58 -14.77 3.14
N ILE A 333 -25.63 -14.15 2.44
CA ILE A 333 -25.74 -13.88 1.00
C ILE A 333 -25.77 -15.20 0.23
N ALA A 334 -24.84 -16.11 0.51
CA ALA A 334 -24.79 -17.42 -0.14
C ALA A 334 -26.09 -18.23 0.03
N LYS A 335 -26.74 -18.12 1.19
CA LYS A 335 -28.06 -18.77 1.42
C LYS A 335 -29.21 -18.16 0.61
N ARG A 336 -29.14 -16.87 0.29
CA ARG A 336 -30.17 -16.18 -0.52
C ARG A 336 -30.02 -16.44 -2.01
N ASP A 337 -28.77 -16.66 -2.45
CA ASP A 337 -28.44 -16.92 -3.86
C ASP A 337 -28.52 -18.42 -4.23
N THR A 338 -28.80 -19.29 -3.28
CA THR A 338 -29.08 -20.70 -3.52
C THR A 338 -30.57 -20.84 -3.78
N PRO A 339 -30.98 -21.29 -5.01
CA PRO A 339 -32.36 -21.39 -5.42
C PRO A 339 -33.18 -22.40 -4.62
#